data_c2b30b49d9371cf496afb8c2e8d5c167
#
_entry.id   c2b30b49d9371cf496afb8c2e8d5c167
#
_cell.length_a   1.000
_cell.length_b   1.000
_cell.length_c   1.000
_cell.angle_alpha   90.00
_cell.angle_beta   90.00
_cell.angle_gamma   90.00
#
_symmetry.space_group_name_H-M   'P 1'
#
loop_
_entity.id
_entity.type
_entity.pdbx_description
1 polymer ?
#
loop_
_entity_poly.entity_id
_entity_poly.type
_entity_poly.pdbx_seq_one_letter_code
_entity_poly.pdbx_strand_id
1 'polypeptide(L)'
;MGATETLLQVEGLTKSYDGSSKALEDVSFSMTRGEFVSLIGSSGAGKSTLLRCINRLIDPTSGSVVFDGRETSSARGRALREIRRRMAMVFQGYNLVYRSTAIENVLQGRLGYKNSLMGALSIFTEEEKRAAFDALERVGLGCCAYMRADQLSGGQKQRVGIARALVQDPLLILADEPIASLDPKSSRTAMEHLRWAADERGIACLVSLHQVEYALEFSDRIIAVSDGKLVFDGAPNDLTPSIIASVYGEEDPSSSTAECC
;
A
#
# COMPACT_ATOMS: atom_id res chain seq x y z
N MET A 1 14.07 -13.32 23.86
CA MET A 1 13.22 -12.40 23.06
C MET A 1 14.21 -11.61 22.19
N GLY A 2 14.32 -11.99 20.92
CA GLY A 2 15.16 -11.25 19.98
C GLY A 2 14.53 -9.87 19.76
N ALA A 3 15.36 -8.83 19.73
CA ALA A 3 14.90 -7.49 19.34
C ALA A 3 14.27 -7.60 17.95
N THR A 4 13.00 -7.24 17.85
CA THR A 4 12.27 -7.21 16.56
C THR A 4 12.95 -6.15 15.71
N GLU A 5 13.60 -6.59 14.62
CA GLU A 5 14.39 -5.71 13.77
C GLU A 5 13.46 -4.72 13.05
N THR A 6 13.72 -3.43 13.23
CA THR A 6 12.97 -2.36 12.56
C THR A 6 13.19 -2.45 11.05
N LEU A 7 12.10 -2.62 10.29
CA LEU A 7 12.13 -2.68 8.82
C LEU A 7 11.99 -1.30 8.19
N LEU A 8 11.04 -0.51 8.68
CA LEU A 8 10.75 0.86 8.21
C LEU A 8 10.83 1.81 9.39
N GLN A 9 11.52 2.93 9.22
CA GLN A 9 11.58 4.03 10.17
C GLN A 9 11.30 5.33 9.42
N VAL A 10 10.31 6.08 9.88
CA VAL A 10 9.91 7.39 9.35
C VAL A 10 10.11 8.40 10.47
N GLU A 11 10.86 9.46 10.22
CA GLU A 11 11.20 10.48 11.21
C GLU A 11 10.97 11.88 10.68
N GLY A 12 10.11 12.65 11.35
CA GLY A 12 9.84 14.05 11.06
C GLY A 12 9.36 14.32 9.63
N LEU A 13 8.69 13.34 8.99
CA LEU A 13 8.37 13.41 7.59
C LEU A 13 7.35 14.51 7.33
N THR A 14 7.77 15.50 6.53
CA THR A 14 6.95 16.66 6.17
C THR A 14 6.86 16.80 4.66
N LYS A 15 5.67 17.10 4.15
CA LYS A 15 5.44 17.40 2.73
C LYS A 15 4.55 18.60 2.55
N SER A 16 5.07 19.60 1.83
CA SER A 16 4.31 20.73 1.27
C SER A 16 4.44 20.71 -0.25
N TYR A 17 3.37 21.06 -0.97
CA TYR A 17 3.37 21.16 -2.43
C TYR A 17 3.60 22.59 -2.92
N ASP A 18 3.08 23.56 -2.22
CA ASP A 18 3.06 24.98 -2.60
C ASP A 18 3.79 25.89 -1.58
N GLY A 19 4.33 25.30 -0.52
CA GLY A 19 5.00 26.02 0.57
C GLY A 19 4.04 26.64 1.59
N SER A 20 2.72 26.68 1.33
CA SER A 20 1.73 27.28 2.22
C SER A 20 0.93 26.24 3.01
N SER A 21 0.53 25.15 2.37
CA SER A 21 -0.18 24.05 3.02
C SER A 21 0.71 22.81 3.14
N LYS A 22 0.65 22.14 4.29
CA LYS A 22 1.37 20.91 4.54
C LYS A 22 0.42 19.74 4.38
N ALA A 23 0.69 18.88 3.40
CA ALA A 23 -0.01 17.62 3.24
C ALA A 23 0.44 16.57 4.26
N LEU A 24 1.66 16.74 4.81
CA LEU A 24 2.20 15.99 5.96
C LEU A 24 3.00 16.95 6.82
N GLU A 25 2.87 16.83 8.12
CA GLU A 25 3.58 17.64 9.10
C GLU A 25 4.12 16.78 10.23
N ASP A 26 5.47 16.63 10.28
CA ASP A 26 6.22 15.99 11.36
C ASP A 26 5.75 14.56 11.69
N VAL A 27 5.48 13.74 10.66
CA VAL A 27 4.99 12.36 10.84
C VAL A 27 6.17 11.45 11.18
N SER A 28 6.07 10.74 12.32
CA SER A 28 7.10 9.82 12.79
C SER A 28 6.48 8.52 13.29
N PHE A 29 6.96 7.37 12.78
CA PHE A 29 6.61 6.02 13.24
C PHE A 29 7.62 5.01 12.72
N SER A 30 7.55 3.78 13.23
CA SER A 30 8.36 2.66 12.75
C SER A 30 7.50 1.42 12.52
N MET A 31 7.99 0.48 11.70
CA MET A 31 7.36 -0.82 11.47
C MET A 31 8.39 -1.93 11.52
N THR A 32 7.95 -3.12 11.93
CA THR A 32 8.75 -4.34 11.96
C THR A 32 8.41 -5.27 10.80
N ARG A 33 9.20 -6.33 10.62
CA ARG A 33 8.93 -7.36 9.59
C ARG A 33 7.64 -8.12 9.92
N GLY A 34 6.84 -8.39 8.90
CA GLY A 34 5.59 -9.14 9.04
C GLY A 34 4.46 -8.37 9.74
N GLU A 35 4.69 -7.14 10.16
CA GLU A 35 3.67 -6.32 10.81
C GLU A 35 2.64 -5.82 9.79
N PHE A 36 1.35 -5.99 10.11
CA PHE A 36 0.25 -5.45 9.32
C PHE A 36 -0.29 -4.18 9.97
N VAL A 37 0.01 -3.03 9.38
CA VAL A 37 -0.40 -1.71 9.88
C VAL A 37 -1.45 -1.11 8.97
N SER A 38 -2.60 -0.71 9.53
CA SER A 38 -3.57 0.11 8.81
C SER A 38 -3.36 1.59 9.09
N LEU A 39 -3.38 2.37 8.02
CA LEU A 39 -3.32 3.83 8.02
C LEU A 39 -4.72 4.37 7.77
N ILE A 40 -5.38 4.93 8.79
CA ILE A 40 -6.74 5.47 8.70
C ILE A 40 -6.76 7.00 8.76
N GLY A 41 -7.86 7.60 8.30
CA GLY A 41 -8.06 9.04 8.30
C GLY A 41 -9.07 9.48 7.25
N SER A 42 -9.56 10.71 7.35
CA SER A 42 -10.49 11.32 6.40
C SER A 42 -9.89 11.42 4.99
N SER A 43 -10.72 11.69 3.98
CA SER A 43 -10.24 12.02 2.65
C SER A 43 -9.40 13.30 2.71
N GLY A 44 -8.24 13.31 2.05
CA GLY A 44 -7.31 14.45 2.11
C GLY A 44 -6.40 14.51 3.33
N ALA A 45 -6.54 13.64 4.34
CA ALA A 45 -5.72 13.65 5.55
C ALA A 45 -4.20 13.43 5.33
N GLY A 46 -3.76 13.06 4.12
CA GLY A 46 -2.35 12.87 3.80
C GLY A 46 -1.91 11.42 3.61
N LYS A 47 -2.80 10.43 3.76
CA LYS A 47 -2.47 8.98 3.70
C LYS A 47 -1.73 8.58 2.42
N SER A 48 -2.27 8.89 1.25
CA SER A 48 -1.63 8.59 -0.04
C SER A 48 -0.31 9.34 -0.22
N THR A 49 -0.21 10.58 0.29
CA THR A 49 1.04 11.35 0.27
C THR A 49 2.10 10.67 1.12
N LEU A 50 1.74 10.17 2.31
CA LEU A 50 2.64 9.43 3.19
C LEU A 50 3.20 8.18 2.50
N LEU A 51 2.34 7.32 1.96
CA LEU A 51 2.76 6.11 1.23
C LEU A 51 3.68 6.44 0.05
N ARG A 52 3.36 7.49 -0.72
CA ARG A 52 4.15 7.92 -1.87
C ARG A 52 5.48 8.57 -1.48
N CYS A 53 5.55 9.24 -0.33
CA CYS A 53 6.82 9.75 0.21
C CYS A 53 7.72 8.60 0.68
N ILE A 54 7.16 7.58 1.37
CA ILE A 54 7.91 6.40 1.81
C ILE A 54 8.53 5.68 0.60
N ASN A 55 7.75 5.44 -0.47
CA ASN A 55 8.25 4.81 -1.71
C ASN A 55 9.03 5.80 -2.61
N ARG A 56 9.19 7.06 -2.20
CA ARG A 56 9.87 8.10 -2.99
C ARG A 56 9.27 8.32 -4.39
N LEU A 57 7.98 8.03 -4.57
CA LEU A 57 7.22 8.50 -5.74
C LEU A 57 7.03 10.01 -5.71
N ILE A 58 7.01 10.58 -4.51
CA ILE A 58 7.01 12.01 -4.21
C ILE A 58 8.18 12.26 -3.26
N ASP A 59 8.97 13.30 -3.54
CA ASP A 59 10.05 13.71 -2.64
C ASP A 59 9.45 14.41 -1.41
N PRO A 60 9.81 14.03 -0.18
CA PRO A 60 9.43 14.77 1.02
C PRO A 60 10.10 16.16 1.01
N THR A 61 9.51 17.12 1.73
CA THR A 61 10.10 18.44 1.93
C THR A 61 11.19 18.40 2.98
N SER A 62 10.97 17.66 4.07
CA SER A 62 11.94 17.39 5.14
C SER A 62 11.64 16.08 5.84
N GLY A 63 12.49 15.67 6.77
CA GLY A 63 12.43 14.40 7.47
C GLY A 63 13.18 13.29 6.75
N SER A 64 13.23 12.11 7.35
CA SER A 64 13.95 10.96 6.85
C SER A 64 13.08 9.71 6.81
N VAL A 65 13.40 8.82 5.87
CA VAL A 65 12.83 7.48 5.77
C VAL A 65 13.98 6.49 5.63
N VAL A 66 14.07 5.55 6.57
CA VAL A 66 15.02 4.43 6.53
C VAL A 66 14.23 3.15 6.30
N PHE A 67 14.61 2.39 5.29
CA PHE A 67 14.01 1.10 4.95
C PHE A 67 15.08 0.03 4.84
N ASP A 68 14.94 -1.07 5.60
CA ASP A 68 15.89 -2.19 5.65
C ASP A 68 17.35 -1.67 5.88
N GLY A 69 17.50 -0.76 6.83
CA GLY A 69 18.78 -0.13 7.18
C GLY A 69 19.34 0.86 6.16
N ARG A 70 18.59 1.20 5.12
CA ARG A 70 19.02 2.12 4.06
C ARG A 70 18.17 3.38 4.04
N GLU A 71 18.81 4.54 4.06
CA GLU A 71 18.10 5.79 3.92
C GLU A 71 17.53 5.94 2.50
N THR A 72 16.20 6.13 2.42
CA THR A 72 15.49 6.29 1.14
C THR A 72 15.41 7.76 0.73
N SER A 73 15.38 8.69 1.68
CA SER A 73 15.14 10.13 1.45
C SER A 73 16.21 10.76 0.57
N SER A 74 17.46 10.34 0.71
CA SER A 74 18.61 10.82 -0.07
C SER A 74 18.95 9.95 -1.28
N ALA A 75 18.39 8.72 -1.36
CA ALA A 75 18.72 7.76 -2.41
C ALA A 75 18.34 8.27 -3.81
N ARG A 76 19.20 7.97 -4.82
CA ARG A 76 19.01 8.34 -6.22
C ARG A 76 19.41 7.19 -7.14
N GLY A 77 18.93 7.24 -8.37
CA GLY A 77 19.36 6.35 -9.44
C GLY A 77 19.29 4.86 -9.08
N ARG A 78 20.43 4.18 -9.14
CA ARG A 78 20.51 2.73 -8.88
C ARG A 78 20.17 2.36 -7.44
N ALA A 79 20.62 3.13 -6.45
CA ALA A 79 20.33 2.88 -5.04
C ALA A 79 18.83 2.93 -4.76
N LEU A 80 18.11 3.96 -5.26
CA LEU A 80 16.67 4.06 -5.11
C LEU A 80 15.93 2.91 -5.82
N ARG A 81 16.41 2.48 -7.00
CA ARG A 81 15.85 1.32 -7.70
C ARG A 81 16.01 0.03 -6.88
N GLU A 82 17.15 -0.18 -6.23
CA GLU A 82 17.41 -1.34 -5.37
C GLU A 82 16.49 -1.35 -4.14
N ILE A 83 16.25 -0.19 -3.52
CA ILE A 83 15.29 -0.04 -2.42
C ILE A 83 13.87 -0.39 -2.90
N ARG A 84 13.42 0.20 -4.01
CA ARG A 84 12.08 -0.02 -4.57
C ARG A 84 11.84 -1.46 -5.02
N ARG A 85 12.87 -2.25 -5.32
CA ARG A 85 12.71 -3.69 -5.58
C ARG A 85 12.16 -4.45 -4.39
N ARG A 86 12.46 -3.99 -3.17
CA ARG A 86 12.05 -4.64 -1.93
C ARG A 86 10.82 -3.97 -1.28
N MET A 87 10.25 -2.97 -1.94
CA MET A 87 9.09 -2.20 -1.49
C MET A 87 8.06 -2.16 -2.64
N ALA A 88 7.04 -3.00 -2.56
CA ALA A 88 5.99 -3.05 -3.58
C ALA A 88 4.89 -2.03 -3.28
N MET A 89 4.16 -1.60 -4.32
CA MET A 89 3.02 -0.72 -4.15
C MET A 89 1.78 -1.27 -4.87
N VAL A 90 0.67 -1.31 -4.14
CA VAL A 90 -0.68 -1.60 -4.63
C VAL A 90 -1.44 -0.28 -4.67
N PHE A 91 -2.00 0.06 -5.83
CA PHE A 91 -2.64 1.36 -6.09
C PHE A 91 -4.15 1.25 -6.11
N GLN A 92 -4.86 2.29 -5.71
CA GLN A 92 -6.31 2.44 -5.76
C GLN A 92 -6.87 2.24 -7.19
N GLY A 93 -6.21 2.79 -8.21
CA GLY A 93 -6.62 2.70 -9.62
C GLY A 93 -6.08 1.48 -10.35
N TYR A 94 -5.66 0.41 -9.65
CA TYR A 94 -5.06 -0.83 -10.15
C TYR A 94 -3.73 -0.63 -10.89
N ASN A 95 -3.56 0.45 -11.66
CA ASN A 95 -2.40 0.77 -12.50
C ASN A 95 -1.97 -0.41 -13.40
N LEU A 96 -2.94 -1.03 -14.05
CA LEU A 96 -2.72 -2.13 -15.00
C LEU A 96 -2.62 -1.60 -16.43
N VAL A 97 -1.83 -2.28 -17.24
CA VAL A 97 -1.85 -2.10 -18.69
C VAL A 97 -3.04 -2.88 -19.23
N TYR A 98 -4.14 -2.18 -19.52
CA TYR A 98 -5.45 -2.78 -19.84
C TYR A 98 -5.42 -3.70 -21.07
N ARG A 99 -4.55 -3.42 -22.06
CA ARG A 99 -4.42 -4.22 -23.28
C ARG A 99 -3.55 -5.46 -23.10
N SER A 100 -2.80 -5.56 -22.02
CA SER A 100 -1.99 -6.72 -21.67
C SER A 100 -2.80 -7.74 -20.85
N THR A 101 -2.36 -8.99 -20.86
CA THR A 101 -2.93 -10.06 -20.06
C THR A 101 -2.66 -9.89 -18.57
N ALA A 102 -3.37 -10.64 -17.71
CA ALA A 102 -3.14 -10.61 -16.27
C ALA A 102 -1.69 -11.02 -15.92
N ILE A 103 -1.18 -12.08 -16.54
CA ILE A 103 0.20 -12.56 -16.29
C ILE A 103 1.25 -11.55 -16.75
N GLU A 104 1.06 -10.87 -17.90
CA GLU A 104 1.96 -9.81 -18.34
C GLU A 104 1.98 -8.64 -17.37
N ASN A 105 0.82 -8.26 -16.81
CA ASN A 105 0.74 -7.24 -15.77
C ASN A 105 1.47 -7.65 -14.49
N VAL A 106 1.36 -8.92 -14.07
CA VAL A 106 2.09 -9.44 -12.90
C VAL A 106 3.59 -9.43 -13.15
N LEU A 107 4.05 -9.87 -14.35
CA LEU A 107 5.45 -9.87 -14.73
C LEU A 107 6.11 -8.49 -14.67
N GLN A 108 5.36 -7.39 -14.79
CA GLN A 108 5.89 -6.04 -14.59
C GLN A 108 6.49 -5.83 -13.19
N GLY A 109 6.04 -6.58 -12.18
CA GLY A 109 6.66 -6.57 -10.85
C GLY A 109 8.14 -6.98 -10.87
N ARG A 110 8.58 -7.74 -11.88
CA ARG A 110 9.97 -8.17 -12.05
C ARG A 110 10.85 -7.18 -12.81
N LEU A 111 10.29 -6.12 -13.41
CA LEU A 111 11.04 -5.14 -14.21
C LEU A 111 12.16 -4.44 -13.41
N GLY A 112 11.97 -4.26 -12.11
CA GLY A 112 13.00 -3.72 -11.23
C GLY A 112 14.31 -4.51 -11.27
N TYR A 113 14.27 -5.80 -11.57
CA TYR A 113 15.41 -6.73 -11.60
C TYR A 113 16.08 -6.83 -12.98
N LYS A 114 15.48 -6.28 -14.02
CA LYS A 114 15.99 -6.33 -15.39
C LYS A 114 16.94 -5.19 -15.70
N ASN A 115 17.86 -5.42 -16.62
CA ASN A 115 18.55 -4.30 -17.26
C ASN A 115 17.59 -3.56 -18.22
N SER A 116 17.95 -2.34 -18.60
CA SER A 116 17.07 -1.47 -19.40
C SER A 116 16.64 -2.10 -20.74
N LEU A 117 17.52 -2.86 -21.40
CA LEU A 117 17.23 -3.50 -22.69
C LEU A 117 16.24 -4.66 -22.53
N MET A 118 16.50 -5.58 -21.58
CA MET A 118 15.59 -6.71 -21.31
C MET A 118 14.23 -6.23 -20.81
N GLY A 119 14.22 -5.18 -19.98
CA GLY A 119 12.98 -4.58 -19.51
C GLY A 119 12.15 -3.95 -20.63
N ALA A 120 12.80 -3.21 -21.53
CA ALA A 120 12.13 -2.58 -22.68
C ALA A 120 11.56 -3.62 -23.67
N LEU A 121 12.25 -4.75 -23.85
CA LEU A 121 11.81 -5.84 -24.70
C LEU A 121 10.86 -6.83 -23.98
N SER A 122 10.53 -6.60 -22.71
CA SER A 122 9.66 -7.48 -21.89
C SER A 122 10.14 -8.95 -21.91
N ILE A 123 11.48 -9.17 -21.86
CA ILE A 123 12.06 -10.49 -21.84
C ILE A 123 12.10 -11.02 -20.42
N PHE A 124 11.33 -12.09 -20.16
CA PHE A 124 11.24 -12.76 -18.86
C PHE A 124 11.68 -14.22 -18.98
N THR A 125 12.33 -14.75 -17.94
CA THR A 125 12.73 -16.16 -17.87
C THR A 125 11.53 -17.05 -17.60
N GLU A 126 11.65 -18.36 -17.85
CA GLU A 126 10.59 -19.32 -17.54
C GLU A 126 10.30 -19.40 -16.02
N GLU A 127 11.32 -19.19 -15.19
CA GLU A 127 11.17 -19.10 -13.73
C GLU A 127 10.33 -17.90 -13.33
N GLU A 128 10.55 -16.73 -13.94
CA GLU A 128 9.75 -15.53 -13.68
C GLU A 128 8.31 -15.68 -14.15
N LYS A 129 8.09 -16.34 -15.30
CA LYS A 129 6.74 -16.64 -15.80
C LYS A 129 6.00 -17.59 -14.88
N ARG A 130 6.70 -18.62 -14.38
CA ARG A 130 6.15 -19.54 -13.40
C ARG A 130 5.80 -18.82 -12.10
N ALA A 131 6.70 -18.03 -11.54
CA ALA A 131 6.45 -17.24 -10.34
C ALA A 131 5.27 -16.26 -10.52
N ALA A 132 5.10 -15.67 -11.70
CA ALA A 132 3.95 -14.82 -12.01
C ALA A 132 2.64 -15.62 -12.08
N PHE A 133 2.67 -16.83 -12.64
CA PHE A 133 1.52 -17.72 -12.68
C PHE A 133 1.14 -18.19 -11.26
N ASP A 134 2.11 -18.63 -10.46
CA ASP A 134 1.90 -19.05 -9.07
C ASP A 134 1.32 -17.91 -8.21
N ALA A 135 1.77 -16.67 -8.44
CA ALA A 135 1.21 -15.49 -7.78
C ALA A 135 -0.27 -15.25 -8.18
N LEU A 136 -0.63 -15.49 -9.46
CA LEU A 136 -2.03 -15.43 -9.91
C LEU A 136 -2.87 -16.56 -9.33
N GLU A 137 -2.35 -17.78 -9.29
CA GLU A 137 -3.04 -18.90 -8.63
C GLU A 137 -3.30 -18.61 -7.16
N ARG A 138 -2.32 -18.04 -6.46
CA ARG A 138 -2.44 -17.67 -5.05
C ARG A 138 -3.59 -16.69 -4.79
N VAL A 139 -3.85 -15.76 -5.71
CA VAL A 139 -4.98 -14.81 -5.60
C VAL A 139 -6.26 -15.34 -6.28
N GLY A 140 -6.32 -16.62 -6.65
CA GLY A 140 -7.47 -17.27 -7.25
C GLY A 140 -7.76 -16.81 -8.69
N LEU A 141 -6.72 -16.46 -9.45
CA LEU A 141 -6.82 -15.98 -10.84
C LEU A 141 -6.05 -16.83 -11.86
N GLY A 142 -5.64 -18.06 -11.51
CA GLY A 142 -4.93 -18.96 -12.43
C GLY A 142 -5.69 -19.16 -13.75
N CYS A 143 -7.00 -19.38 -13.69
CA CYS A 143 -7.85 -19.53 -14.89
C CYS A 143 -7.97 -18.26 -15.74
N CYS A 144 -7.66 -17.09 -15.18
CA CYS A 144 -7.71 -15.79 -15.86
C CYS A 144 -6.32 -15.28 -16.29
N ALA A 145 -5.24 -16.08 -16.10
CA ALA A 145 -3.86 -15.64 -16.32
C ALA A 145 -3.63 -15.01 -17.69
N TYR A 146 -4.24 -15.56 -18.71
CA TYR A 146 -4.09 -15.11 -20.11
C TYR A 146 -5.24 -14.22 -20.60
N MET A 147 -6.18 -13.86 -19.73
CA MET A 147 -7.22 -12.87 -20.04
C MET A 147 -6.63 -11.46 -20.02
N ARG A 148 -7.09 -10.60 -20.91
CA ARG A 148 -6.71 -9.18 -20.93
C ARG A 148 -7.28 -8.46 -19.71
N ALA A 149 -6.51 -7.51 -19.17
CA ALA A 149 -6.90 -6.78 -17.97
C ALA A 149 -8.18 -5.94 -18.16
N ASP A 150 -8.50 -5.49 -19.37
CA ASP A 150 -9.76 -4.77 -19.67
C ASP A 150 -11.00 -5.66 -19.51
N GLN A 151 -10.87 -6.98 -19.64
CA GLN A 151 -11.95 -7.97 -19.52
C GLN A 151 -12.19 -8.43 -18.08
N LEU A 152 -11.34 -8.04 -17.14
CA LEU A 152 -11.43 -8.43 -15.73
C LEU A 152 -12.39 -7.51 -14.95
N SER A 153 -13.08 -8.07 -13.96
CA SER A 153 -13.84 -7.28 -12.98
C SER A 153 -12.94 -6.41 -12.10
N GLY A 154 -13.51 -5.43 -11.40
CA GLY A 154 -12.76 -4.57 -10.47
C GLY A 154 -11.98 -5.36 -9.42
N GLY A 155 -12.65 -6.33 -8.75
CA GLY A 155 -12.00 -7.18 -7.78
C GLY A 155 -10.92 -8.11 -8.38
N GLN A 156 -11.10 -8.56 -9.63
CA GLN A 156 -10.06 -9.32 -10.34
C GLN A 156 -8.85 -8.42 -10.68
N LYS A 157 -9.07 -7.21 -11.16
CA LYS A 157 -8.00 -6.23 -11.42
C LYS A 157 -7.19 -5.93 -10.16
N GLN A 158 -7.87 -5.76 -9.02
CA GLN A 158 -7.20 -5.53 -7.74
C GLN A 158 -6.32 -6.71 -7.34
N ARG A 159 -6.84 -7.94 -7.48
CA ARG A 159 -6.06 -9.15 -7.19
C ARG A 159 -4.86 -9.32 -8.14
N VAL A 160 -4.97 -8.92 -9.41
CA VAL A 160 -3.79 -8.83 -10.31
C VAL A 160 -2.77 -7.83 -9.78
N GLY A 161 -3.20 -6.67 -9.26
CA GLY A 161 -2.32 -5.69 -8.61
C GLY A 161 -1.61 -6.24 -7.38
N ILE A 162 -2.30 -7.02 -6.55
CA ILE A 162 -1.70 -7.73 -5.40
C ILE A 162 -0.72 -8.80 -5.87
N ALA A 163 -1.07 -9.62 -6.86
CA ALA A 163 -0.15 -10.63 -7.43
C ALA A 163 1.11 -9.99 -8.01
N ARG A 164 0.99 -8.82 -8.68
CA ARG A 164 2.12 -8.03 -9.15
C ARG A 164 3.03 -7.54 -8.01
N ALA A 165 2.45 -7.18 -6.88
CA ALA A 165 3.23 -6.82 -5.69
C ALA A 165 3.95 -8.05 -5.12
N LEU A 166 3.28 -9.19 -5.01
CA LEU A 166 3.83 -10.43 -4.46
C LEU A 166 4.97 -11.01 -5.31
N VAL A 167 4.86 -10.98 -6.66
CA VAL A 167 5.90 -11.51 -7.54
C VAL A 167 7.20 -10.70 -7.48
N GLN A 168 7.13 -9.46 -7.01
CA GLN A 168 8.31 -8.62 -6.76
C GLN A 168 9.18 -9.17 -5.62
N ASP A 169 8.65 -10.08 -4.78
CA ASP A 169 9.29 -10.61 -3.57
C ASP A 169 9.71 -9.49 -2.59
N PRO A 170 8.77 -8.66 -2.17
CA PRO A 170 9.06 -7.48 -1.35
C PRO A 170 9.24 -7.83 0.12
N LEU A 171 9.84 -6.91 0.88
CA LEU A 171 9.82 -6.93 2.35
C LEU A 171 8.66 -6.07 2.90
N LEU A 172 8.19 -5.09 2.12
CA LEU A 172 7.12 -4.18 2.48
C LEU A 172 6.16 -4.00 1.31
N ILE A 173 4.86 -4.14 1.57
CA ILE A 173 3.79 -3.75 0.65
C ILE A 173 3.16 -2.46 1.18
N LEU A 174 3.16 -1.42 0.35
CA LEU A 174 2.41 -0.18 0.56
C LEU A 174 1.13 -0.27 -0.26
N ALA A 175 -0.04 -0.28 0.37
CA ALA A 175 -1.32 -0.37 -0.32
C ALA A 175 -2.13 0.91 -0.14
N ASP A 176 -2.32 1.65 -1.25
CA ASP A 176 -3.03 2.92 -1.28
C ASP A 176 -4.50 2.66 -1.63
N GLU A 177 -5.37 2.64 -0.62
CA GLU A 177 -6.81 2.38 -0.71
C GLU A 177 -7.18 1.13 -1.55
N PRO A 178 -6.64 -0.06 -1.21
CA PRO A 178 -6.74 -1.23 -2.08
C PRO A 178 -8.17 -1.78 -2.25
N ILE A 179 -9.15 -1.28 -1.47
CA ILE A 179 -10.52 -1.78 -1.47
C ILE A 179 -11.59 -0.72 -1.76
N ALA A 180 -11.19 0.54 -2.01
CA ALA A 180 -12.11 1.69 -2.08
C ALA A 180 -13.23 1.59 -3.14
N SER A 181 -13.01 0.82 -4.21
CA SER A 181 -13.97 0.71 -5.33
C SER A 181 -14.48 -0.72 -5.53
N LEU A 182 -14.41 -1.55 -4.49
CA LEU A 182 -14.77 -2.95 -4.55
C LEU A 182 -16.07 -3.23 -3.78
N ASP A 183 -16.78 -4.27 -4.22
CA ASP A 183 -17.87 -4.85 -3.43
C ASP A 183 -17.34 -5.49 -2.14
N PRO A 184 -18.18 -5.69 -1.11
CA PRO A 184 -17.74 -6.18 0.21
C PRO A 184 -17.00 -7.53 0.15
N LYS A 185 -17.42 -8.45 -0.74
CA LYS A 185 -16.79 -9.76 -0.90
C LYS A 185 -15.40 -9.63 -1.51
N SER A 186 -15.26 -8.83 -2.56
CA SER A 186 -13.97 -8.57 -3.20
C SER A 186 -13.02 -7.81 -2.28
N SER A 187 -13.54 -6.87 -1.47
CA SER A 187 -12.78 -6.13 -0.45
C SER A 187 -12.17 -7.07 0.57
N ARG A 188 -12.99 -7.95 1.16
CA ARG A 188 -12.54 -8.95 2.13
C ARG A 188 -11.47 -9.85 1.53
N THR A 189 -11.70 -10.40 0.33
CA THR A 189 -10.73 -11.26 -0.35
C THR A 189 -9.40 -10.55 -0.60
N ALA A 190 -9.41 -9.26 -1.00
CA ALA A 190 -8.19 -8.48 -1.19
C ALA A 190 -7.41 -8.29 0.14
N MET A 191 -8.12 -8.00 1.24
CA MET A 191 -7.51 -7.87 2.57
C MET A 191 -6.94 -9.19 3.07
N GLU A 192 -7.65 -10.32 2.87
CA GLU A 192 -7.16 -11.65 3.21
C GLU A 192 -5.86 -12.01 2.47
N HIS A 193 -5.71 -11.63 1.20
CA HIS A 193 -4.45 -11.84 0.48
C HIS A 193 -3.30 -11.00 1.02
N LEU A 194 -3.56 -9.74 1.43
CA LEU A 194 -2.54 -8.90 2.07
C LEU A 194 -2.20 -9.42 3.46
N ARG A 195 -3.18 -9.84 4.25
CA ARG A 195 -2.95 -10.44 5.59
C ARG A 195 -2.13 -11.72 5.48
N TRP A 196 -2.47 -12.59 4.53
CA TRP A 196 -1.70 -13.79 4.25
C TRP A 196 -0.22 -13.47 3.91
N ALA A 197 0.03 -12.40 3.15
CA ALA A 197 1.40 -12.00 2.84
C ALA A 197 2.19 -11.62 4.09
N ALA A 198 1.54 -11.00 5.08
CA ALA A 198 2.15 -10.69 6.37
C ALA A 198 2.40 -11.96 7.19
N ASP A 199 1.39 -12.81 7.37
CA ASP A 199 1.44 -13.97 8.25
C ASP A 199 2.38 -15.07 7.73
N GLU A 200 2.27 -15.43 6.46
CA GLU A 200 2.95 -16.60 5.89
C GLU A 200 4.27 -16.25 5.19
N ARG A 201 4.42 -15.01 4.72
CA ARG A 201 5.63 -14.59 4.01
C ARG A 201 6.48 -13.62 4.82
N GLY A 202 6.01 -13.16 6.00
CA GLY A 202 6.70 -12.16 6.81
C GLY A 202 6.86 -10.81 6.10
N ILE A 203 5.99 -10.51 5.14
CA ILE A 203 6.00 -9.24 4.39
C ILE A 203 5.26 -8.20 5.23
N ALA A 204 5.92 -7.10 5.62
CA ALA A 204 5.22 -6.00 6.28
C ALA A 204 4.21 -5.36 5.32
N CYS A 205 3.04 -4.97 5.83
CA CYS A 205 2.00 -4.32 5.06
C CYS A 205 1.59 -3.00 5.71
N LEU A 206 1.68 -1.89 4.97
CA LEU A 206 1.12 -0.60 5.36
C LEU A 206 -0.02 -0.27 4.41
N VAL A 207 -1.25 -0.34 4.92
CA VAL A 207 -2.48 -0.30 4.10
C VAL A 207 -3.31 0.91 4.46
N SER A 208 -3.50 1.85 3.55
CA SER A 208 -4.43 2.96 3.79
C SER A 208 -5.87 2.53 3.59
N LEU A 209 -6.73 2.85 4.55
CA LEU A 209 -8.14 2.46 4.57
C LEU A 209 -9.02 3.65 4.95
N HIS A 210 -10.25 3.67 4.41
CA HIS A 210 -11.33 4.55 4.87
C HIS A 210 -12.28 3.83 5.84
N GLN A 211 -12.43 2.51 5.68
CA GLN A 211 -13.35 1.68 6.46
C GLN A 211 -12.63 1.19 7.72
N VAL A 212 -13.04 1.71 8.87
CA VAL A 212 -12.46 1.39 10.19
C VAL A 212 -12.64 -0.08 10.54
N GLU A 213 -13.74 -0.70 10.10
CA GLU A 213 -14.04 -2.11 10.36
C GLU A 213 -12.95 -3.04 9.83
N TYR A 214 -12.45 -2.80 8.61
CA TYR A 214 -11.33 -3.58 8.06
C TYR A 214 -10.02 -3.31 8.81
N ALA A 215 -9.79 -2.08 9.25
CA ALA A 215 -8.60 -1.77 10.06
C ALA A 215 -8.63 -2.53 11.40
N LEU A 216 -9.79 -2.57 12.07
CA LEU A 216 -9.96 -3.31 13.33
C LEU A 216 -9.82 -4.82 13.14
N GLU A 217 -10.30 -5.38 12.02
CA GLU A 217 -10.30 -6.81 11.78
C GLU A 217 -8.94 -7.35 11.34
N PHE A 218 -8.21 -6.63 10.49
CA PHE A 218 -7.04 -7.17 9.80
C PHE A 218 -5.70 -6.72 10.35
N SER A 219 -5.66 -5.68 11.22
CA SER A 219 -4.39 -5.06 11.58
C SER A 219 -3.84 -5.54 12.92
N ASP A 220 -2.52 -5.60 13.00
CA ASP A 220 -1.81 -5.74 14.27
C ASP A 220 -1.71 -4.38 15.00
N ARG A 221 -1.70 -3.30 14.21
CA ARG A 221 -1.56 -1.93 14.69
C ARG A 221 -2.26 -0.96 13.75
N ILE A 222 -2.80 0.12 14.29
CA ILE A 222 -3.48 1.18 13.54
C ILE A 222 -2.76 2.50 13.78
N ILE A 223 -2.50 3.21 12.70
CA ILE A 223 -2.00 4.59 12.68
C ILE A 223 -3.11 5.46 12.11
N ALA A 224 -3.50 6.53 12.84
CA ALA A 224 -4.47 7.50 12.33
C ALA A 224 -3.80 8.83 12.00
N VAL A 225 -4.17 9.37 10.83
CA VAL A 225 -3.69 10.68 10.35
C VAL A 225 -4.87 11.63 10.17
N SER A 226 -4.73 12.83 10.71
CA SER A 226 -5.66 13.95 10.51
C SER A 226 -4.86 15.21 10.20
N ASP A 227 -5.27 15.96 9.17
CA ASP A 227 -4.62 17.21 8.73
C ASP A 227 -3.10 17.09 8.56
N GLY A 228 -2.66 15.96 8.00
CA GLY A 228 -1.26 15.69 7.75
C GLY A 228 -0.44 15.31 8.99
N LYS A 229 -1.06 15.15 10.16
CA LYS A 229 -0.41 14.79 11.42
C LYS A 229 -0.81 13.41 11.88
N LEU A 230 0.09 12.71 12.56
CA LEU A 230 -0.21 11.47 13.26
C LEU A 230 -0.95 11.82 14.56
N VAL A 231 -2.19 11.31 14.71
CA VAL A 231 -3.05 11.59 15.87
C VAL A 231 -3.30 10.36 16.74
N PHE A 232 -3.05 9.16 16.21
CA PHE A 232 -3.14 7.90 16.95
C PHE A 232 -2.14 6.90 16.39
N ASP A 233 -1.56 6.10 17.26
CA ASP A 233 -0.67 5.00 16.94
C ASP A 233 -0.76 3.95 18.06
N GLY A 234 -1.43 2.82 17.79
CA GLY A 234 -1.71 1.82 18.84
C GLY A 234 -2.38 0.57 18.32
N ALA A 235 -2.68 -0.37 19.23
CA ALA A 235 -3.40 -1.59 18.91
C ALA A 235 -4.86 -1.30 18.49
N PRO A 236 -5.49 -2.16 17.68
CA PRO A 236 -6.89 -2.00 17.28
C PRO A 236 -7.86 -1.82 18.46
N ASN A 237 -7.60 -2.51 19.57
CA ASN A 237 -8.44 -2.43 20.78
C ASN A 237 -8.34 -1.07 21.52
N ASP A 238 -7.29 -0.30 21.26
CA ASP A 238 -7.09 1.02 21.87
C ASP A 238 -7.77 2.13 21.06
N LEU A 239 -8.29 1.82 19.86
CA LEU A 239 -9.01 2.77 19.00
C LEU A 239 -10.43 2.99 19.50
N THR A 240 -10.60 4.00 20.36
CA THR A 240 -11.90 4.35 20.95
C THR A 240 -12.79 5.14 19.99
N PRO A 241 -14.15 5.13 20.20
CA PRO A 241 -15.06 5.97 19.42
C PRO A 241 -14.70 7.46 19.43
N SER A 242 -14.16 7.97 20.53
CA SER A 242 -13.71 9.37 20.64
C SER A 242 -12.49 9.66 19.74
N ILE A 243 -11.56 8.72 19.61
CA ILE A 243 -10.43 8.84 18.69
C ILE A 243 -10.95 8.81 17.25
N ILE A 244 -11.86 7.88 16.92
CA ILE A 244 -12.47 7.81 15.58
C ILE A 244 -13.17 9.13 15.23
N ALA A 245 -13.99 9.68 16.13
CA ALA A 245 -14.64 10.98 15.95
C ALA A 245 -13.63 12.12 15.70
N SER A 246 -12.50 12.13 16.42
CA SER A 246 -11.45 13.15 16.20
C SER A 246 -10.72 13.01 14.86
N VAL A 247 -10.64 11.80 14.32
CA VAL A 247 -9.96 11.49 13.03
C VAL A 247 -10.84 11.83 11.83
N TYR A 248 -12.15 11.58 11.94
CA TYR A 248 -13.08 11.76 10.81
C TYR A 248 -13.90 13.05 10.91
N GLY A 249 -13.82 13.78 12.00
CA GLY A 249 -14.74 14.86 12.37
C GLY A 249 -16.03 14.29 12.94
N GLU A 250 -16.73 15.03 13.77
CA GLU A 250 -18.13 14.74 14.08
C GLU A 250 -18.92 14.95 12.78
N GLU A 251 -19.40 13.88 12.14
CA GLU A 251 -20.58 14.01 11.30
C GLU A 251 -21.70 14.41 12.24
N ASP A 252 -22.05 15.70 12.25
CA ASP A 252 -23.18 16.22 12.98
C ASP A 252 -24.43 15.47 12.46
N PRO A 253 -25.11 14.65 13.30
CA PRO A 253 -26.29 13.90 12.87
C PRO A 253 -27.46 14.83 12.44
N SER A 254 -27.29 16.15 12.60
CA SER A 254 -28.28 17.16 12.23
C SER A 254 -28.23 17.64 10.79
N SER A 255 -27.22 17.26 9.99
CA SER A 255 -27.10 17.71 8.60
C SER A 255 -27.82 16.82 7.56
N SER A 256 -28.52 15.75 7.98
CA SER A 256 -29.28 14.87 7.08
C SER A 256 -30.77 15.22 6.94
N THR A 257 -31.17 16.43 7.35
CA THR A 257 -32.56 16.91 7.12
C THR A 257 -32.52 18.31 6.55
N ALA A 258 -32.44 18.42 5.25
CA ALA A 258 -33.08 19.44 4.40
C ALA A 258 -32.44 19.43 3.00
N GLU A 259 -33.13 18.80 2.09
CA GLU A 259 -33.48 19.38 0.81
C GLU A 259 -34.21 18.33 -0.03
N CYS A 260 -35.48 18.12 0.33
CA CYS A 260 -36.52 17.77 -0.63
C CYS A 260 -37.38 19.01 -0.80
N CYS A 261 -37.16 19.75 -1.88
CA CYS A 261 -38.17 20.55 -2.56
C CYS A 261 -37.81 20.62 -4.02
#